data_2ba4df43a0629eadf8ecab54a5dff26b
#
_entry.id   2ba4df43a0629eadf8ecab54a5dff26b
#
_cell.length_a   1.000
_cell.length_b   1.000
_cell.length_c   1.000
_cell.angle_alpha   90.00
_cell.angle_beta   90.00
_cell.angle_gamma   90.00
#
_symmetry.space_group_name_H-M   'P 1'
#
loop_
_entity.id
_entity.type
_entity.pdbx_description
1 polymer ?
#
loop_
_entity_poly.entity_id
_entity_poly.type
_entity_poly.pdbx_seq_one_letter_code
_entity_poly.pdbx_strand_id
1 'polypeptide(L)'
;ADGSTVFSQKNKWGYFPSFSAAWRVSEEAFMKDIKWLSNFKVRFGWGTVGNDRISNYLSLDLYEASKYGVGNNTVTVLTPKQLKNANLKWEGSNTVNLGVDLGFFDSRLNITADFFIKNTKDLLLAQSLAHATGFSSQWQNIGKIQNKGIELSLSSTNIQTKDFNWQTNFNISFIKNTCLLYTSPSPRD
;
A
#
# COMPACT_ATOMS: atom_id res chain seq x y z
N ALA A 1 0.90 15.72 7.39
CA ALA A 1 -0.53 15.49 7.70
C ALA A 1 -1.34 15.76 6.44
N ASP A 2 -2.27 14.86 6.11
CA ASP A 2 -3.13 14.97 4.95
C ASP A 2 -4.59 15.03 5.40
N GLY A 3 -5.40 15.82 4.69
CA GLY A 3 -6.82 15.99 4.99
C GLY A 3 -7.68 15.51 3.83
N SER A 4 -8.66 14.64 4.13
CA SER A 4 -9.61 14.14 3.13
C SER A 4 -11.03 14.59 3.47
N THR A 5 -11.77 15.04 2.46
CA THR A 5 -13.17 15.41 2.57
C THR A 5 -14.13 14.22 2.44
N VAL A 6 -13.60 13.06 2.10
CA VAL A 6 -14.35 11.80 1.96
C VAL A 6 -14.82 11.27 3.31
N PHE A 7 -14.01 11.50 4.35
CA PHE A 7 -14.30 11.07 5.71
C PHE A 7 -15.07 12.13 6.52
N SER A 8 -15.68 11.68 7.60
CA SER A 8 -16.31 12.59 8.57
C SER A 8 -15.28 13.53 9.20
N GLN A 9 -15.74 14.65 9.76
CA GLN A 9 -14.90 15.67 10.41
C GLN A 9 -13.94 15.07 11.45
N LYS A 10 -14.38 14.04 12.18
CA LYS A 10 -13.60 13.34 13.21
C LYS A 10 -12.40 12.58 12.62
N ASN A 11 -12.51 12.02 11.43
CA ASN A 11 -11.52 11.15 10.78
C ASN A 11 -10.86 11.80 9.56
N LYS A 12 -11.07 13.11 9.37
CA LYS A 12 -10.62 13.87 8.21
C LYS A 12 -9.09 13.86 8.06
N TRP A 13 -8.36 13.97 9.17
CA TRP A 13 -6.90 14.14 9.18
C TRP A 13 -6.18 12.82 9.39
N GLY A 14 -5.19 12.56 8.53
CA GLY A 14 -4.25 11.45 8.63
C GLY A 14 -2.82 11.95 8.87
N TYR A 15 -2.04 11.21 9.69
CA TYR A 15 -0.65 11.50 9.96
C TYR A 15 0.21 10.33 9.48
N PHE A 16 1.13 10.63 8.55
CA PHE A 16 1.91 9.60 7.85
C PHE A 16 3.42 9.91 7.98
N PRO A 17 4.02 9.65 9.16
CA PRO A 17 5.44 9.87 9.38
C PRO A 17 6.27 8.87 8.57
N SER A 18 7.49 9.29 8.21
CA SER A 18 8.50 8.45 7.58
C SER A 18 9.89 8.82 8.09
N PHE A 19 10.77 7.83 8.09
CA PHE A 19 12.17 7.97 8.43
C PHE A 19 13.01 7.08 7.50
N SER A 20 14.16 7.59 7.08
CA SER A 20 15.12 6.80 6.33
C SER A 20 16.56 7.13 6.77
N ALA A 21 17.41 6.12 6.74
CA ALA A 21 18.82 6.22 7.01
C ALA A 21 19.61 5.40 6.00
N ALA A 22 20.79 5.87 5.64
CA ALA A 22 21.71 5.14 4.78
C ALA A 22 23.13 5.31 5.31
N TRP A 23 23.86 4.20 5.34
CA TRP A 23 25.26 4.17 5.75
C TRP A 23 26.11 3.61 4.62
N ARG A 24 27.07 4.42 4.16
CA ARG A 24 28.03 4.02 3.13
C ARG A 24 29.24 3.40 3.84
N VAL A 25 29.18 2.10 4.07
CA VAL A 25 30.21 1.34 4.78
C VAL A 25 31.55 1.36 4.06
N SER A 26 31.54 1.40 2.70
CA SER A 26 32.75 1.44 1.87
C SER A 26 33.62 2.68 2.10
N GLU A 27 33.06 3.77 2.67
CA GLU A 27 33.84 4.99 2.97
C GLU A 27 34.53 4.94 4.33
N GLU A 28 34.24 3.92 5.15
CA GLU A 28 34.82 3.78 6.47
C GLU A 28 36.29 3.36 6.43
N ALA A 29 37.08 3.81 7.41
CA ALA A 29 38.52 3.59 7.44
C ALA A 29 38.91 2.11 7.39
N PHE A 30 38.12 1.24 8.02
CA PHE A 30 38.36 -0.22 8.04
C PHE A 30 38.04 -0.94 6.72
N MET A 31 37.37 -0.25 5.75
CA MET A 31 37.01 -0.81 4.46
C MET A 31 37.94 -0.35 3.32
N LYS A 32 38.76 0.68 3.53
CA LYS A 32 39.60 1.29 2.47
C LYS A 32 40.61 0.36 1.83
N ASP A 33 41.04 -0.68 2.54
CA ASP A 33 42.01 -1.65 2.03
C ASP A 33 41.38 -2.71 1.11
N ILE A 34 40.06 -2.76 1.03
CA ILE A 34 39.30 -3.75 0.23
C ILE A 34 39.08 -3.20 -1.18
N LYS A 35 40.08 -3.31 -2.05
CA LYS A 35 40.08 -2.73 -3.41
C LYS A 35 39.05 -3.35 -4.38
N TRP A 36 38.62 -4.59 -4.16
CA TRP A 36 37.67 -5.27 -5.04
C TRP A 36 36.21 -4.88 -4.77
N LEU A 37 35.95 -4.25 -3.61
CA LEU A 37 34.62 -3.76 -3.21
C LEU A 37 34.56 -2.24 -3.42
N SER A 38 33.93 -1.81 -4.51
CA SER A 38 33.84 -0.40 -4.91
C SER A 38 32.74 0.36 -4.18
N ASN A 39 31.69 -0.34 -3.74
CA ASN A 39 30.57 0.25 -3.02
C ASN A 39 29.98 -0.76 -2.06
N PHE A 40 29.76 -0.34 -0.82
CA PHE A 40 28.95 -1.07 0.16
C PHE A 40 28.11 -0.08 0.94
N LYS A 41 26.81 -0.12 0.70
CA LYS A 41 25.86 0.78 1.34
C LYS A 41 24.71 -0.01 1.93
N VAL A 42 24.39 0.27 3.17
CA VAL A 42 23.21 -0.27 3.87
C VAL A 42 22.15 0.83 3.96
N ARG A 43 20.91 0.49 3.65
CA ARG A 43 19.76 1.40 3.67
C ARG A 43 18.69 0.84 4.59
N PHE A 44 18.13 1.72 5.39
CA PHE A 44 16.96 1.45 6.21
C PHE A 44 15.88 2.48 5.91
N GLY A 45 14.66 2.03 5.74
CA GLY A 45 13.49 2.88 5.54
C GLY A 45 12.32 2.39 6.38
N TRP A 46 11.62 3.30 7.00
CA TRP A 46 10.34 3.08 7.65
C TRP A 46 9.40 4.22 7.29
N GLY A 47 8.16 3.88 6.99
CA GLY A 47 7.19 4.91 6.66
C GLY A 47 5.75 4.40 6.70
N THR A 48 4.85 5.35 6.90
CA THR A 48 3.41 5.12 6.82
C THR A 48 2.81 5.88 5.65
N VAL A 49 1.79 5.30 5.02
CA VAL A 49 1.04 5.91 3.90
C VAL A 49 -0.44 5.70 4.15
N GLY A 50 -1.25 6.73 3.92
CA GLY A 50 -2.70 6.66 3.94
C GLY A 50 -3.30 6.46 2.56
N ASN A 51 -4.45 5.78 2.52
CA ASN A 51 -5.28 5.66 1.32
C ASN A 51 -6.72 6.04 1.67
N ASP A 52 -7.32 6.92 0.86
CA ASP A 52 -8.70 7.40 0.99
C ASP A 52 -9.52 7.17 -0.29
N ARG A 53 -9.08 6.25 -1.15
CA ARG A 53 -9.70 5.96 -2.45
C ARG A 53 -11.02 5.22 -2.29
N ILE A 54 -12.05 5.96 -1.90
CA ILE A 54 -13.45 5.53 -1.87
C ILE A 54 -14.32 6.61 -2.51
N SER A 55 -15.54 6.26 -2.85
CA SER A 55 -16.50 7.23 -3.39
C SER A 55 -16.82 8.32 -2.39
N ASN A 56 -17.10 9.53 -2.90
CA ASN A 56 -17.51 10.64 -2.07
C ASN A 56 -18.84 10.35 -1.34
N TYR A 57 -19.02 10.97 -0.18
CA TYR A 57 -20.26 10.96 0.60
C TYR A 57 -20.65 9.63 1.24
N LEU A 58 -19.77 8.60 1.26
CA LEU A 58 -20.07 7.32 1.93
C LEU A 58 -20.21 7.43 3.46
N SER A 59 -19.70 8.51 4.04
CA SER A 59 -19.86 8.85 5.46
C SER A 59 -21.18 9.58 5.77
N LEU A 60 -22.00 9.92 4.75
CA LEU A 60 -23.22 10.67 4.87
C LEU A 60 -24.45 9.84 4.50
N ASP A 61 -25.62 10.25 5.00
CA ASP A 61 -26.91 9.72 4.54
C ASP A 61 -27.22 10.37 3.18
N LEU A 62 -27.38 9.56 2.15
CA LEU A 62 -27.86 9.98 0.86
C LEU A 62 -29.23 9.40 0.58
N TYR A 63 -30.09 10.22 -0.03
CA TYR A 63 -31.41 9.83 -0.46
C TYR A 63 -31.54 10.03 -1.95
N GLU A 64 -32.34 9.21 -2.61
CA GLU A 64 -32.72 9.35 -4.00
C GLU A 64 -34.24 9.46 -4.13
N ALA A 65 -34.66 10.23 -5.12
CA ALA A 65 -36.09 10.37 -5.41
C ALA A 65 -36.54 9.18 -6.27
N SER A 66 -37.46 8.39 -5.76
CA SER A 66 -38.10 7.26 -6.43
C SER A 66 -39.56 7.53 -6.66
N LYS A 67 -40.13 6.98 -7.73
CA LYS A 67 -41.56 7.06 -8.02
C LYS A 67 -42.26 5.82 -7.46
N TYR A 68 -43.29 6.04 -6.67
CA TYR A 68 -44.12 4.97 -6.09
C TYR A 68 -45.58 5.12 -6.49
N GLY A 69 -46.20 4.05 -6.95
CA GLY A 69 -47.59 4.03 -7.34
C GLY A 69 -48.50 3.88 -6.10
N VAL A 70 -49.45 4.80 -5.93
CA VAL A 70 -50.47 4.75 -4.90
C VAL A 70 -51.84 4.85 -5.57
N GLY A 71 -52.51 3.72 -5.74
CA GLY A 71 -53.73 3.63 -6.55
C GLY A 71 -53.45 4.03 -7.99
N ASN A 72 -54.20 4.99 -8.54
CA ASN A 72 -54.00 5.52 -9.90
C ASN A 72 -53.01 6.69 -9.98
N ASN A 73 -52.40 7.08 -8.87
CA ASN A 73 -51.45 8.20 -8.81
C ASN A 73 -50.02 7.73 -8.62
N THR A 74 -49.07 8.50 -9.13
CA THR A 74 -47.64 8.32 -8.87
C THR A 74 -47.17 9.41 -7.91
N VAL A 75 -46.58 9.01 -6.79
CA VAL A 75 -45.97 9.93 -5.83
C VAL A 75 -44.46 9.81 -5.83
N THR A 76 -43.77 10.91 -5.61
CA THR A 76 -42.33 10.89 -5.43
C THR A 76 -42.01 10.64 -3.97
N VAL A 77 -41.23 9.62 -3.68
CA VAL A 77 -40.74 9.26 -2.35
C VAL A 77 -39.23 9.37 -2.29
N LEU A 78 -38.71 9.75 -1.13
CA LEU A 78 -37.28 9.74 -0.86
C LEU A 78 -36.89 8.40 -0.24
N THR A 79 -36.07 7.64 -0.94
CA THR A 79 -35.56 6.37 -0.47
C THR A 79 -34.07 6.47 -0.11
N PRO A 80 -33.61 5.87 0.99
CA PRO A 80 -32.18 5.83 1.31
C PRO A 80 -31.40 5.14 0.18
N LYS A 81 -30.38 5.82 -0.34
CA LYS A 81 -29.54 5.32 -1.43
C LYS A 81 -28.44 4.39 -0.92
N GLN A 82 -27.92 4.67 0.25
CA GLN A 82 -26.80 3.95 0.87
C GLN A 82 -26.92 3.97 2.40
N LEU A 83 -26.33 2.96 3.02
CA LEU A 83 -26.14 2.94 4.46
C LEU A 83 -24.85 3.66 4.81
N LYS A 84 -24.96 4.81 5.48
CA LYS A 84 -23.80 5.60 5.89
C LYS A 84 -22.89 4.85 6.83
N ASN A 85 -21.61 5.22 6.82
CA ASN A 85 -20.67 4.87 7.89
C ASN A 85 -19.86 6.09 8.30
N ALA A 86 -20.29 6.77 9.35
CA ALA A 86 -19.61 7.95 9.90
C ALA A 86 -18.24 7.63 10.52
N ASN A 87 -17.92 6.35 10.74
CA ASN A 87 -16.67 5.88 11.32
C ASN A 87 -15.61 5.54 10.27
N LEU A 88 -15.92 5.74 8.98
CA LEU A 88 -14.92 5.57 7.92
C LEU A 88 -13.71 6.44 8.18
N LYS A 89 -12.53 5.84 8.07
CA LYS A 89 -11.22 6.45 8.29
C LYS A 89 -10.21 6.00 7.25
N TRP A 90 -9.04 6.61 7.28
CA TRP A 90 -7.93 6.28 6.44
C TRP A 90 -7.55 4.79 6.54
N GLU A 91 -7.38 4.15 5.40
CA GLU A 91 -6.63 2.90 5.30
C GLU A 91 -5.15 3.21 5.48
N GLY A 92 -4.48 2.53 6.40
CA GLY A 92 -3.08 2.79 6.73
C GLY A 92 -2.15 1.66 6.32
N SER A 93 -1.10 1.98 5.58
CA SER A 93 0.02 1.07 5.28
C SER A 93 1.27 1.50 6.03
N ASN A 94 1.89 0.56 6.74
CA ASN A 94 3.19 0.72 7.39
C ASN A 94 4.19 -0.16 6.66
N THR A 95 5.29 0.43 6.19
CA THR A 95 6.35 -0.29 5.45
C THR A 95 7.67 -0.14 6.19
N VAL A 96 8.36 -1.26 6.37
CA VAL A 96 9.77 -1.33 6.77
C VAL A 96 10.54 -1.89 5.59
N ASN A 97 11.67 -1.26 5.27
CA ASN A 97 12.55 -1.66 4.18
C ASN A 97 14.00 -1.68 4.69
N LEU A 98 14.72 -2.76 4.37
CA LEU A 98 16.16 -2.90 4.61
C LEU A 98 16.81 -3.26 3.28
N GLY A 99 17.73 -2.41 2.80
CA GLY A 99 18.42 -2.60 1.53
C GLY A 99 19.94 -2.64 1.71
N VAL A 100 20.59 -3.39 0.83
CA VAL A 100 22.04 -3.47 0.70
C VAL A 100 22.41 -3.27 -0.76
N ASP A 101 23.30 -2.31 -1.00
CA ASP A 101 23.89 -2.07 -2.32
C ASP A 101 25.37 -2.46 -2.29
N LEU A 102 25.77 -3.36 -3.17
CA LEU A 102 27.15 -3.83 -3.33
C LEU A 102 27.64 -3.51 -4.74
N GLY A 103 28.81 -2.93 -4.85
CA GLY A 103 29.52 -2.70 -6.11
C GLY A 103 30.89 -3.35 -6.08
N PHE A 104 31.24 -4.09 -7.12
CA PHE A 104 32.48 -4.81 -7.23
C PHE A 104 33.24 -4.39 -8.52
N PHE A 105 34.58 -4.47 -8.47
CA PHE A 105 35.43 -4.26 -9.63
C PHE A 105 35.19 -2.91 -10.33
N ASP A 106 35.34 -1.81 -9.59
CA ASP A 106 35.06 -0.45 -10.06
C ASP A 106 33.63 -0.30 -10.58
N SER A 107 32.67 -0.87 -9.83
CA SER A 107 31.24 -0.87 -10.17
C SER A 107 30.86 -1.58 -11.48
N ARG A 108 31.72 -2.46 -11.99
CA ARG A 108 31.40 -3.30 -13.15
C ARG A 108 30.33 -4.36 -12.82
N LEU A 109 30.26 -4.79 -11.57
CA LEU A 109 29.18 -5.64 -11.05
C LEU A 109 28.52 -4.95 -9.88
N ASN A 110 27.24 -4.68 -10.01
CA ASN A 110 26.42 -4.08 -8.96
C ASN A 110 25.30 -5.05 -8.58
N ILE A 111 25.11 -5.25 -7.26
CA ILE A 111 24.08 -6.09 -6.69
C ILE A 111 23.31 -5.25 -5.68
N THR A 112 22.00 -5.23 -5.82
CA THR A 112 21.10 -4.61 -4.84
C THR A 112 20.18 -5.70 -4.29
N ALA A 113 20.08 -5.78 -2.97
CA ALA A 113 19.16 -6.67 -2.27
C ALA A 113 18.29 -5.84 -1.33
N ASP A 114 16.98 -5.91 -1.51
CA ASP A 114 15.99 -5.24 -0.68
C ASP A 114 15.09 -6.27 0.00
N PHE A 115 14.93 -6.14 1.31
CA PHE A 115 13.95 -6.87 2.11
C PHE A 115 12.90 -5.91 2.61
N PHE A 116 11.62 -6.23 2.43
CA PHE A 116 10.53 -5.37 2.88
C PHE A 116 9.42 -6.14 3.60
N ILE A 117 8.77 -5.43 4.52
CA ILE A 117 7.51 -5.83 5.14
C ILE A 117 6.55 -4.66 5.09
N LYS A 118 5.43 -4.84 4.41
CA LYS A 118 4.34 -3.87 4.33
C LYS A 118 3.10 -4.44 5.00
N ASN A 119 2.63 -3.78 6.05
CA ASN A 119 1.39 -4.12 6.75
C ASN A 119 0.33 -3.06 6.43
N THR A 120 -0.75 -3.46 5.80
CA THR A 120 -1.91 -2.60 5.54
C THR A 120 -3.02 -2.97 6.52
N LYS A 121 -3.57 -1.97 7.19
CA LYS A 121 -4.64 -2.09 8.18
C LYS A 121 -5.83 -1.23 7.77
N ASP A 122 -6.99 -1.56 8.34
CA ASP A 122 -8.21 -0.79 8.13
C ASP A 122 -8.56 -0.65 6.64
N LEU A 123 -8.42 -1.76 5.88
CA LEU A 123 -8.76 -1.80 4.45
C LEU A 123 -10.17 -1.30 4.23
N LEU A 124 -10.34 -0.41 3.27
CA LEU A 124 -11.62 0.16 2.86
C LEU A 124 -12.33 -0.82 1.91
N LEU A 125 -13.31 -1.55 2.43
CA LEU A 125 -14.03 -2.59 1.70
C LEU A 125 -15.55 -2.41 1.83
N ALA A 126 -16.27 -2.75 0.77
CA ALA A 126 -17.73 -2.85 0.78
C ALA A 126 -18.12 -4.22 1.34
N GLN A 127 -18.59 -4.26 2.59
CA GLN A 127 -19.09 -5.46 3.22
C GLN A 127 -20.53 -5.72 2.81
N SER A 128 -20.82 -6.94 2.33
CA SER A 128 -22.18 -7.36 2.03
C SER A 128 -23.03 -7.42 3.31
N LEU A 129 -24.27 -6.97 3.22
CA LEU A 129 -25.24 -6.96 4.32
C LEU A 129 -26.36 -7.98 4.06
N ALA A 130 -27.02 -8.42 5.13
CA ALA A 130 -28.22 -9.21 5.02
C ALA A 130 -29.33 -8.42 4.32
N HIS A 131 -30.07 -9.05 3.41
CA HIS A 131 -31.16 -8.40 2.63
C HIS A 131 -32.23 -7.75 3.52
N ALA A 132 -32.43 -8.26 4.75
CA ALA A 132 -33.36 -7.69 5.71
C ALA A 132 -33.05 -6.24 6.12
N THR A 133 -31.79 -5.76 5.89
CA THR A 133 -31.42 -4.36 6.16
C THR A 133 -31.91 -3.39 5.10
N GLY A 134 -32.36 -3.87 3.95
CA GLY A 134 -32.74 -3.06 2.80
C GLY A 134 -31.56 -2.54 1.97
N PHE A 135 -30.32 -2.90 2.33
CA PHE A 135 -29.10 -2.49 1.64
C PHE A 135 -28.27 -3.72 1.22
N SER A 136 -27.59 -3.61 0.09
CA SER A 136 -26.72 -4.69 -0.41
C SER A 136 -25.34 -4.71 0.27
N SER A 137 -24.83 -3.55 0.62
CA SER A 137 -23.51 -3.42 1.22
C SER A 137 -23.33 -2.12 2.01
N GLN A 138 -22.30 -2.11 2.87
CA GLN A 138 -21.85 -0.93 3.58
C GLN A 138 -20.31 -0.86 3.54
N TRP A 139 -19.75 0.32 3.29
CA TRP A 139 -18.32 0.53 3.35
C TRP A 139 -17.82 0.54 4.79
N GLN A 140 -16.77 -0.22 5.05
CA GLN A 140 -16.17 -0.37 6.36
C GLN A 140 -14.64 -0.45 6.28
N ASN A 141 -13.98 -0.07 7.35
CA ASN A 141 -12.56 -0.32 7.54
C ASN A 141 -12.36 -1.70 8.18
N ILE A 142 -12.25 -2.72 7.34
CA ILE A 142 -12.11 -4.11 7.76
C ILE A 142 -10.97 -4.78 7.02
N GLY A 143 -10.28 -5.68 7.72
CA GLY A 143 -9.22 -6.45 7.11
C GLY A 143 -7.82 -5.91 7.37
N LYS A 144 -6.88 -6.85 7.29
CA LYS A 144 -5.43 -6.59 7.38
C LYS A 144 -4.72 -7.49 6.40
N ILE A 145 -3.78 -6.91 5.66
CA ILE A 145 -2.93 -7.64 4.71
C ILE A 145 -1.48 -7.36 5.06
N GLN A 146 -0.66 -8.38 5.00
CA GLN A 146 0.78 -8.28 5.06
C GLN A 146 1.40 -8.72 3.74
N ASN A 147 2.22 -7.86 3.16
CA ASN A 147 3.12 -8.18 2.05
C ASN A 147 4.55 -8.16 2.58
N LYS A 148 5.29 -9.21 2.37
CA LYS A 148 6.71 -9.29 2.66
C LYS A 148 7.45 -9.94 1.52
N GLY A 149 8.67 -9.49 1.27
CA GLY A 149 9.42 -10.04 0.16
C GLY A 149 10.87 -9.65 0.19
N ILE A 150 11.57 -10.26 -0.76
CA ILE A 150 12.97 -9.98 -1.09
C ILE A 150 13.01 -9.65 -2.58
N GLU A 151 13.71 -8.57 -2.92
CA GLU A 151 13.97 -8.14 -4.28
C GLU A 151 15.48 -8.13 -4.50
N LEU A 152 15.93 -8.75 -5.57
CA LEU A 152 17.33 -8.80 -5.96
C LEU A 152 17.48 -8.21 -7.35
N SER A 153 18.42 -7.27 -7.49
CA SER A 153 18.80 -6.68 -8.76
C SER A 153 20.29 -6.87 -8.98
N LEU A 154 20.67 -7.30 -10.16
CA LEU A 154 22.04 -7.45 -10.59
C LEU A 154 22.24 -6.69 -11.89
N SER A 155 23.27 -5.85 -11.93
CA SER A 155 23.73 -5.14 -13.13
C SER A 155 25.19 -5.39 -13.33
N SER A 156 25.57 -5.84 -14.53
CA SER A 156 26.97 -6.19 -14.88
C SER A 156 27.37 -5.57 -16.21
N THR A 157 28.54 -4.91 -16.22
CA THR A 157 29.22 -4.50 -17.44
C THR A 157 30.25 -5.56 -17.81
N ASN A 158 29.88 -6.47 -18.72
CA ASN A 158 30.68 -7.65 -19.08
C ASN A 158 31.86 -7.25 -19.98
N ILE A 159 31.56 -6.50 -21.01
CA ILE A 159 32.57 -6.02 -21.96
C ILE A 159 32.32 -4.54 -22.23
N GLN A 160 33.39 -3.75 -22.19
CA GLN A 160 33.34 -2.34 -22.55
C GLN A 160 34.61 -1.99 -23.35
N THR A 161 34.45 -1.80 -24.66
CA THR A 161 35.47 -1.34 -25.57
C THR A 161 35.03 -0.08 -26.31
N LYS A 162 35.87 0.49 -27.17
CA LYS A 162 35.48 1.68 -27.95
C LYS A 162 34.29 1.40 -28.89
N ASP A 163 34.20 0.19 -29.43
CA ASP A 163 33.25 -0.16 -30.49
C ASP A 163 32.19 -1.16 -30.03
N PHE A 164 32.36 -1.73 -28.84
CA PHE A 164 31.42 -2.75 -28.31
C PHE A 164 31.19 -2.60 -26.81
N ASN A 165 29.92 -2.58 -26.42
CA ASN A 165 29.49 -2.55 -25.02
C ASN A 165 28.45 -3.64 -24.77
N TRP A 166 28.72 -4.54 -23.81
CA TRP A 166 27.80 -5.56 -23.38
C TRP A 166 27.52 -5.41 -21.90
N GLN A 167 26.24 -5.16 -21.57
CA GLN A 167 25.74 -5.08 -20.20
C GLN A 167 24.64 -6.12 -20.00
N THR A 168 24.55 -6.64 -18.80
CA THR A 168 23.49 -7.57 -18.36
C THR A 168 22.79 -7.00 -17.15
N ASN A 169 21.44 -6.96 -17.20
CA ASN A 169 20.60 -6.60 -16.06
C ASN A 169 19.66 -7.76 -15.74
N PHE A 170 19.61 -8.15 -14.48
CA PHE A 170 18.75 -9.22 -13.99
C PHE A 170 18.03 -8.75 -12.74
N ASN A 171 16.71 -8.96 -12.68
CA ASN A 171 15.88 -8.64 -11.52
C ASN A 171 15.01 -9.84 -11.18
N ILE A 172 14.91 -10.15 -9.89
CA ILE A 172 14.03 -11.18 -9.37
C ILE A 172 13.39 -10.70 -8.06
N SER A 173 12.11 -10.99 -7.88
CA SER A 173 11.39 -10.70 -6.65
C SER A 173 10.63 -11.92 -6.14
N PHE A 174 10.66 -12.14 -4.84
CA PHE A 174 9.90 -13.15 -4.13
C PHE A 174 9.00 -12.45 -3.13
N ILE A 175 7.69 -12.49 -3.38
CA ILE A 175 6.71 -11.76 -2.58
C ILE A 175 5.71 -12.75 -2.00
N LYS A 176 5.48 -12.65 -0.68
CA LYS A 176 4.43 -13.38 0.02
C LYS A 176 3.37 -12.40 0.52
N ASN A 177 2.15 -12.57 0.02
CA ASN A 177 0.96 -11.90 0.52
C ASN A 177 0.26 -12.79 1.55
N THR A 178 -0.15 -12.24 2.67
CA THR A 178 -0.89 -12.93 3.72
C THR A 178 -2.04 -12.06 4.18
N CYS A 179 -3.26 -12.55 4.05
CA CYS A 179 -4.43 -11.94 4.68
C CYS A 179 -4.41 -12.30 6.16
N LEU A 180 -4.25 -11.30 7.02
CA LEU A 180 -4.16 -11.48 8.48
C LEU A 180 -5.53 -11.38 9.17
N LEU A 181 -6.46 -10.65 8.56
CA LEU A 181 -7.82 -10.51 9.06
C LEU A 181 -8.76 -10.34 7.87
N TYR A 182 -9.66 -11.27 7.72
CA TYR A 182 -10.77 -11.19 6.78
C TYR A 182 -12.06 -11.51 7.57
N THR A 183 -12.93 -10.52 7.70
CA THR A 183 -14.26 -10.73 8.28
C THR A 183 -15.28 -10.82 7.17
N SER A 184 -15.47 -12.03 6.63
CA SER A 184 -16.68 -12.33 5.87
C SER A 184 -17.71 -12.85 6.86
N PRO A 185 -18.93 -12.33 6.88
CA PRO A 185 -20.00 -13.03 7.55
C PRO A 185 -20.13 -14.41 6.90
N SER A 186 -20.05 -15.46 7.71
CA SER A 186 -20.30 -16.82 7.22
C SER A 186 -21.71 -16.87 6.60
N PRO A 187 -21.89 -17.39 5.39
CA PRO A 187 -23.21 -17.56 4.81
C PRO A 187 -23.94 -18.80 5.40
N ARG A 188 -23.69 -19.11 6.66
CA ARG A 188 -24.39 -20.19 7.40
C ARG A 188 -24.97 -19.59 8.66
N ASP A 189 -26.22 -19.27 8.56
CA ASP A 189 -27.33 -19.55 9.47
C ASP A 189 -28.63 -18.99 8.86
#